data_9a2a8d2dc9e96a31e931d32b404b1aa4
#
_entry.id   9a2a8d2dc9e96a31e931d32b404b1aa4
#
_cell.length_a   1.000
_cell.length_b   1.000
_cell.length_c   1.000
_cell.angle_alpha   90.00
_cell.angle_beta   90.00
_cell.angle_gamma   90.00
#
_symmetry.space_group_name_H-M   'P 1'
#
loop_
_entity.id
_entity.type
_entity.pdbx_description
1 polymer ?
#
loop_
_entity_poly.entity_id
_entity_poly.type
_entity_poly.pdbx_seq_one_letter_code
_entity_poly.pdbx_strand_id
1 'polypeptide(L)'
;MENPIHLLLMAVVQDQDLEAATRSVQSIGATVTYLSSAGGFLGRRNATLLIGLPAEKEKDALEALQKSCRQRIEYLTLPLEGSPMPMPAPVPITVGGATVFALPVERFEQI
;
A
#
# COMPACT_ATOMS: atom_id res chain seq x y z
N MET A 1 -5.09 6.30 28.23
CA MET A 1 -3.79 6.84 27.85
C MET A 1 -3.75 7.04 26.38
N GLU A 2 -3.54 8.27 26.01
CA GLU A 2 -3.47 8.61 24.61
C GLU A 2 -2.09 8.25 24.07
N ASN A 3 -2.07 7.57 22.93
CA ASN A 3 -0.84 7.42 22.16
C ASN A 3 -0.73 8.64 21.27
N PRO A 4 0.11 9.61 21.62
CA PRO A 4 0.22 10.79 20.80
C PRO A 4 0.78 10.43 19.43
N ILE A 5 0.16 10.96 18.41
CA ILE A 5 0.64 10.82 17.04
C ILE A 5 1.65 11.94 16.80
N HIS A 6 2.89 11.56 16.59
CA HIS A 6 3.97 12.49 16.30
C HIS A 6 4.52 12.39 14.89
N LEU A 7 4.13 11.32 14.17
CA LEU A 7 4.61 11.05 12.84
C LEU A 7 3.46 10.63 11.95
N LEU A 8 3.44 11.17 10.75
CA LEU A 8 2.52 10.77 9.69
C LEU A 8 3.32 10.12 8.57
N LEU A 9 3.01 8.88 8.28
CA LEU A 9 3.53 8.21 7.09
C LEU A 9 2.45 8.26 6.01
N MET A 10 2.83 8.78 4.85
CA MET A 10 1.99 8.71 3.66
C MET A 10 2.58 7.62 2.78
N ALA A 11 1.87 6.52 2.65
CA ALA A 11 2.33 5.36 1.89
C ALA A 11 1.47 5.17 0.65
N VAL A 12 2.07 5.33 -0.52
CA VAL A 12 1.38 5.07 -1.78
C VAL A 12 1.66 3.61 -2.14
N VAL A 13 0.60 2.82 -2.21
CA VAL A 13 0.68 1.38 -2.47
C VAL A 13 -0.23 1.03 -3.65
N GLN A 14 -0.02 -0.12 -4.24
CA GLN A 14 -0.95 -0.61 -5.24
C GLN A 14 -2.26 -1.04 -4.56
N ASP A 15 -3.37 -0.79 -5.25
CA ASP A 15 -4.71 -1.06 -4.70
C ASP A 15 -4.86 -2.51 -4.22
N GLN A 16 -4.26 -3.46 -4.93
CA GLN A 16 -4.32 -4.87 -4.55
C GLN A 16 -3.63 -5.17 -3.21
N ASP A 17 -2.70 -4.32 -2.78
CA ASP A 17 -1.98 -4.50 -1.52
C ASP A 17 -2.59 -3.68 -0.37
N LEU A 18 -3.61 -2.87 -0.65
CA LEU A 18 -4.18 -1.95 0.33
C LEU A 18 -4.67 -2.64 1.59
N GLU A 19 -5.42 -3.72 1.45
CA GLU A 19 -5.99 -4.42 2.60
C GLU A 19 -4.91 -5.05 3.48
N ALA A 20 -3.94 -5.72 2.87
CA ALA A 20 -2.84 -6.34 3.61
C ALA A 20 -1.98 -5.30 4.31
N ALA A 21 -1.67 -4.19 3.62
CA ALA A 21 -0.90 -3.09 4.18
C ALA A 21 -1.63 -2.44 5.36
N THR A 22 -2.92 -2.19 5.21
CA THR A 22 -3.75 -1.61 6.27
C THR A 22 -3.73 -2.49 7.52
N ARG A 23 -3.97 -3.78 7.34
CA ARG A 23 -3.97 -4.72 8.48
C ARG A 23 -2.62 -4.80 9.16
N SER A 24 -1.54 -4.80 8.39
CA SER A 24 -0.21 -4.95 8.98
C SER A 24 0.21 -3.73 9.81
N VAL A 25 -0.14 -2.52 9.39
CA VAL A 25 0.17 -1.33 10.19
C VAL A 25 -0.79 -1.15 11.36
N GLN A 26 -2.05 -1.58 11.22
CA GLN A 26 -2.98 -1.60 12.36
C GLN A 26 -2.51 -2.56 13.45
N SER A 27 -1.91 -3.67 13.09
CA SER A 27 -1.45 -4.66 14.03
C SER A 27 -0.33 -4.15 14.95
N ILE A 28 0.40 -3.14 14.55
CA ILE A 28 1.43 -2.50 15.40
C ILE A 28 0.88 -1.31 16.19
N GLY A 29 -0.43 -1.06 16.09
CA GLY A 29 -1.08 -0.01 16.87
C GLY A 29 -1.18 1.34 16.19
N ALA A 30 -0.90 1.44 14.90
CA ALA A 30 -1.03 2.69 14.17
C ALA A 30 -2.50 3.03 13.88
N THR A 31 -2.78 4.32 13.76
CA THR A 31 -4.08 4.81 13.29
C THR A 31 -3.99 4.98 11.78
N VAL A 32 -4.91 4.36 11.04
CA VAL A 32 -4.83 4.32 9.58
C VAL A 32 -6.12 4.79 8.96
N THR A 33 -5.98 5.64 7.96
CA THR A 33 -7.05 5.92 7.00
C THR A 33 -6.45 5.83 5.60
N TYR A 34 -7.30 5.73 4.59
CA TYR A 34 -6.79 5.62 3.22
C TYR A 34 -7.62 6.44 2.26
N LEU A 35 -6.97 6.82 1.17
CA LEU A 35 -7.58 7.53 0.06
C LEU A 35 -7.40 6.67 -1.20
N SER A 36 -8.52 6.35 -1.83
CA SER A 36 -8.49 5.62 -3.09
C SER A 36 -8.45 6.60 -4.25
N SER A 37 -7.58 6.34 -5.21
CA SER A 37 -7.58 7.11 -6.45
C SER A 37 -8.68 6.58 -7.36
N ALA A 38 -9.54 7.48 -7.84
CA ALA A 38 -10.51 7.15 -8.87
C ALA A 38 -9.83 7.30 -10.24
N GLY A 39 -9.40 6.24 -10.81
CA GLY A 39 -8.80 6.26 -12.14
C GLY A 39 -7.33 5.90 -12.08
N GLY A 40 -7.02 4.78 -12.69
CA GLY A 40 -5.66 4.31 -12.79
C GLY A 40 -5.01 4.80 -14.07
N PHE A 41 -3.74 5.17 -13.97
CA PHE A 41 -2.92 5.36 -15.14
C PHE A 41 -2.42 3.98 -15.60
N LEU A 42 -2.60 3.65 -16.86
CA LEU A 42 -2.23 2.35 -17.43
C LEU A 42 -2.89 1.15 -16.72
N GLY A 43 -4.13 1.30 -16.26
CA GLY A 43 -4.87 0.23 -15.61
C GLY A 43 -4.38 -0.14 -14.21
N ARG A 44 -3.41 0.58 -13.67
CA ARG A 44 -2.92 0.37 -12.31
C ARG A 44 -3.54 1.39 -11.39
N ARG A 45 -4.18 0.90 -10.34
CA ARG A 45 -4.75 1.74 -9.30
C ARG A 45 -3.83 1.76 -8.10
N ASN A 46 -3.60 2.95 -7.59
CA ASN A 46 -2.87 3.15 -6.36
C ASN A 46 -3.80 3.69 -5.29
N ALA A 47 -3.46 3.42 -4.05
CA ALA A 47 -4.14 3.99 -2.90
C ALA A 47 -3.10 4.62 -1.99
N THR A 48 -3.50 5.64 -1.25
CA THR A 48 -2.62 6.30 -0.29
C THR A 48 -3.10 5.99 1.11
N LEU A 49 -2.22 5.41 1.91
CA LEU A 49 -2.45 5.20 3.34
C LEU A 49 -1.92 6.40 4.10
N LEU A 50 -2.74 6.92 5.00
CA LEU A 50 -2.33 7.92 5.98
C LEU A 50 -2.17 7.20 7.32
N ILE A 51 -0.96 7.09 7.80
CA ILE A 51 -0.61 6.27 8.96
C ILE A 51 -0.09 7.18 10.06
N GLY A 52 -0.88 7.33 11.12
CA GLY A 52 -0.48 8.13 12.27
C GLY A 52 0.08 7.23 13.38
N LEU A 53 1.24 7.58 13.93
CA LEU A 53 1.89 6.76 14.93
C LEU A 53 2.84 7.58 15.80
N PRO A 54 3.20 7.06 16.99
CA PRO A 54 4.33 7.60 17.74
C PRO A 54 5.64 7.40 16.97
N ALA A 55 6.57 8.32 17.12
CA ALA A 55 7.82 8.28 16.37
C ALA A 55 8.62 6.98 16.57
N GLU A 56 8.58 6.40 17.76
CA GLU A 56 9.30 5.15 18.05
C GLU A 56 8.77 3.93 17.29
N LYS A 57 7.59 4.03 16.72
CA LYS A 57 7.00 2.92 15.94
C LYS A 57 7.26 3.03 14.44
N GLU A 58 8.02 4.03 14.00
CA GLU A 58 8.32 4.22 12.58
C GLU A 58 8.95 2.98 11.94
N LYS A 59 9.96 2.43 12.61
CA LYS A 59 10.66 1.25 12.10
C LYS A 59 9.73 0.07 11.93
N ASP A 60 8.87 -0.19 12.92
CA ASP A 60 7.92 -1.30 12.86
C ASP A 60 6.92 -1.12 11.72
N ALA A 61 6.46 0.12 11.50
CA ALA A 61 5.54 0.42 10.41
C ALA A 61 6.20 0.21 9.04
N LEU A 62 7.44 0.67 8.88
CA LEU A 62 8.16 0.47 7.62
C LEU A 62 8.40 -1.01 7.34
N GLU A 63 8.75 -1.79 8.35
CA GLU A 63 8.90 -3.24 8.19
C GLU A 63 7.59 -3.90 7.80
N ALA A 64 6.48 -3.48 8.42
CA ALA A 64 5.16 -4.00 8.09
C ALA A 64 4.80 -3.72 6.62
N LEU A 65 5.07 -2.51 6.14
CA LEU A 65 4.82 -2.14 4.76
C LEU A 65 5.74 -2.91 3.79
N GLN A 66 7.01 -3.09 4.15
CA GLN A 66 7.93 -3.87 3.32
C GLN A 66 7.45 -5.30 3.13
N LYS A 67 6.91 -5.91 4.16
CA LYS A 67 6.42 -7.29 4.09
C LYS A 67 5.12 -7.39 3.30
N SER A 68 4.19 -6.46 3.49
CA SER A 68 2.87 -6.52 2.86
C SER A 68 2.86 -6.00 1.43
N CYS A 69 3.80 -5.12 1.07
CA CYS A 69 3.84 -4.46 -0.23
C CYS A 69 5.09 -4.78 -1.03
N ARG A 70 5.82 -5.84 -0.71
CA ARG A 70 7.07 -6.16 -1.42
C ARG A 70 6.83 -6.29 -2.92
N GLN A 71 7.81 -5.85 -3.70
CA GLN A 71 7.80 -6.08 -5.13
C GLN A 71 7.92 -7.58 -5.42
N ARG A 72 7.15 -8.03 -6.38
CA ARG A 72 7.12 -9.42 -6.79
C ARG A 72 6.69 -9.52 -8.24
N ILE A 73 6.92 -10.68 -8.84
CA ILE A 73 6.49 -10.95 -10.20
C ILE A 73 5.23 -11.79 -10.13
N GLU A 74 4.18 -11.35 -10.82
CA GLU A 74 2.96 -12.11 -11.03
C GLU A 74 2.78 -12.35 -12.52
N TYR A 75 2.17 -13.46 -12.88
CA TYR A 75 1.93 -13.81 -14.27
C TYR A 75 0.47 -13.57 -14.60
N LEU A 76 0.23 -12.70 -15.60
CA LEU A 76 -1.10 -12.46 -16.10
C LEU A 76 -1.35 -13.37 -17.30
N THR A 77 -2.47 -14.06 -17.26
CA THR A 77 -2.93 -14.84 -18.39
C THR A 77 -3.93 -14.00 -19.17
N LEU A 78 -3.50 -13.52 -20.34
CA LEU A 78 -4.36 -12.72 -21.22
C LEU A 78 -4.95 -13.62 -22.27
N PRO A 79 -6.30 -13.69 -22.39
CA PRO A 79 -6.92 -14.36 -23.50
C PRO A 79 -6.61 -13.59 -24.78
N LEU A 80 -6.00 -14.27 -25.76
CA LEU A 80 -5.73 -13.69 -27.06
C LEU A 80 -7.00 -13.83 -27.90
N GLU A 81 -7.78 -12.78 -27.98
CA GLU A 81 -8.96 -12.77 -28.86
C GLU A 81 -8.53 -12.85 -30.31
N GLY A 82 -9.20 -13.71 -31.06
CA GLY A 82 -8.91 -13.88 -32.47
C GLY A 82 -7.75 -14.79 -32.80
N SER A 83 -7.08 -15.36 -31.79
CA SER A 83 -6.03 -16.33 -32.05
C SER A 83 -6.61 -17.73 -32.25
N PRO A 84 -6.13 -18.46 -33.26
CA PRO A 84 -6.52 -19.86 -33.42
C PRO A 84 -5.93 -20.78 -32.36
N MET A 85 -5.00 -20.29 -31.57
CA MET A 85 -4.35 -21.04 -30.48
C MET A 85 -5.04 -20.75 -29.17
N PRO A 86 -5.64 -21.75 -28.51
CA PRO A 86 -6.39 -21.54 -27.28
C PRO A 86 -5.51 -21.38 -26.02
N MET A 87 -4.19 -21.33 -26.16
CA MET A 87 -3.32 -21.24 -25.01
C MET A 87 -2.80 -19.81 -24.85
N PRO A 88 -3.32 -19.07 -23.85
CA PRO A 88 -2.78 -17.76 -23.54
C PRO A 88 -1.38 -17.91 -22.93
N ALA A 89 -0.42 -17.14 -23.46
CA ALA A 89 0.92 -17.10 -22.88
C ALA A 89 0.87 -16.26 -21.60
N PRO A 90 1.39 -16.76 -20.46
CA PRO A 90 1.48 -15.95 -19.26
C PRO A 90 2.50 -14.83 -19.46
N VAL A 91 2.12 -13.62 -19.11
CA VAL A 91 2.97 -12.43 -19.20
C VAL A 91 3.46 -12.07 -17.79
N PRO A 92 4.78 -12.04 -17.56
CA PRO A 92 5.29 -11.62 -16.26
C PRO A 92 5.13 -10.11 -16.09
N ILE A 93 4.60 -9.70 -14.94
CA ILE A 93 4.52 -8.30 -14.55
C ILE A 93 5.08 -8.11 -13.15
N THR A 94 5.73 -6.97 -12.92
CA THR A 94 6.17 -6.61 -11.59
C THR A 94 5.04 -5.89 -10.88
N VAL A 95 4.66 -6.38 -9.71
CA VAL A 95 3.61 -5.78 -8.88
C VAL A 95 4.17 -5.50 -7.49
N GLY A 96 3.45 -4.67 -6.75
CA GLY A 96 3.83 -4.32 -5.39
C GLY A 96 4.75 -3.13 -5.31
N GLY A 97 5.37 -2.98 -4.16
CA GLY A 97 6.14 -1.81 -3.83
C GLY A 97 5.32 -0.76 -3.12
N ALA A 98 5.99 0.14 -2.44
CA ALA A 98 5.37 1.25 -1.76
C ALA A 98 6.31 2.45 -1.80
N THR A 99 5.74 3.64 -1.94
CA THR A 99 6.48 4.89 -1.77
C THR A 99 6.01 5.52 -0.48
N VAL A 100 6.91 5.78 0.43
CA VAL A 100 6.58 6.27 1.76
C VAL A 100 7.22 7.62 2.01
N PHE A 101 6.39 8.57 2.45
CA PHE A 101 6.84 9.88 2.92
C PHE A 101 6.61 9.96 4.42
N ALA A 102 7.61 10.38 5.16
CA ALA A 102 7.52 10.56 6.60
C ALA A 102 7.47 12.05 6.92
N LEU A 103 6.43 12.47 7.62
CA LEU A 103 6.20 13.88 7.95
C LEU A 103 6.03 14.02 9.47
N PRO A 104 6.76 14.95 10.10
CA PRO A 104 6.51 15.22 11.51
C PRO A 104 5.14 15.87 11.70
N VAL A 105 4.45 15.46 12.75
CA VAL A 105 3.16 16.02 13.12
C VAL A 105 3.33 16.96 14.28
N GLU A 106 3.06 18.24 14.07
CA GLU A 106 3.11 19.25 15.11
C GLU A 106 1.90 19.19 16.03
N ARG A 107 0.75 18.84 15.45
CA ARG A 107 -0.52 18.85 16.18
C ARG A 107 -1.45 17.80 15.61
N PHE A 108 -2.05 17.04 16.48
CA PHE A 108 -3.06 16.03 16.13
C PHE A 108 -4.30 16.26 16.96
N GLU A 109 -5.45 16.34 16.31
CA GLU A 109 -6.74 16.51 16.97
C GLU A 109 -7.79 15.59 16.35
N GLN A 110 -8.56 14.96 17.21
CA GLN A 110 -9.77 14.24 16.82
C GLN A 110 -10.97 15.06 17.30
N ILE A 111 -11.85 15.37 16.38
CA ILE A 111 -13.01 16.22 16.65
C ILE A 111 -14.27 15.38 16.72
#